data_bac2729e112ca90fee0aa08248a6b2f3
#
_entry.id   bac2729e112ca90fee0aa08248a6b2f3
#
_cell.length_a   1.000
_cell.length_b   1.000
_cell.length_c   1.000
_cell.angle_alpha   90.00
_cell.angle_beta   90.00
_cell.angle_gamma   90.00
#
_symmetry.space_group_name_H-M   'P 1'
#
loop_
_entity.id
_entity.type
_entity.pdbx_description
1 polymer ?
#
loop_
_entity_poly.entity_id
_entity_poly.type
_entity_poly.pdbx_seq_one_letter_code
_entity_poly.pdbx_strand_id
1 'polypeptide(L)'
;MPTYMDVHDGFVGVNQEQFDEAHRRDLALQDQEGVSYDHAWLDPETGKAFCLVTGPNKEAVIRVHEKAGHPASQVYELSIQTS
;
A
#
# COMPACT_ATOMS: atom_id res chain seq x y z
N MET A 1 5.60 -8.26 13.80
CA MET A 1 4.33 -8.25 13.07
C MET A 1 4.54 -8.73 11.65
N PRO A 2 3.53 -9.35 11.03
CA PRO A 2 3.64 -9.77 9.63
C PRO A 2 3.89 -8.62 8.67
N THR A 3 4.49 -8.95 7.54
CA THR A 3 4.74 -8.01 6.45
C THR A 3 3.84 -8.38 5.27
N TYR A 4 3.26 -7.35 4.64
CA TYR A 4 2.34 -7.51 3.53
C TYR A 4 2.81 -6.70 2.33
N MET A 5 2.48 -7.19 1.15
CA MET A 5 2.55 -6.42 -0.09
C MET A 5 1.13 -6.22 -0.57
N ASP A 6 0.70 -4.99 -0.71
CA ASP A 6 -0.58 -4.71 -1.33
C ASP A 6 -0.39 -4.15 -2.73
N VAL A 7 -1.37 -4.42 -3.58
CA VAL A 7 -1.33 -4.08 -5.00
C VAL A 7 -2.56 -3.27 -5.35
N HIS A 8 -2.35 -2.17 -6.06
CA HIS A 8 -3.41 -1.31 -6.56
C HIS A 8 -3.38 -1.27 -8.08
N ASP A 9 -4.55 -1.11 -8.68
CA ASP A 9 -4.70 -0.85 -10.11
C ASP A 9 -5.24 0.57 -10.30
N GLY A 10 -5.23 1.04 -11.56
CA GLY A 10 -5.86 2.30 -11.89
C GLY A 10 -4.94 3.52 -11.79
N PHE A 11 -3.63 3.33 -11.71
CA PHE A 11 -2.68 4.43 -11.63
C PHE A 11 -1.95 4.71 -12.95
N VAL A 12 -2.54 4.35 -14.08
CA VAL A 12 -1.94 4.62 -15.40
C VAL A 12 -1.70 6.12 -15.56
N GLY A 13 -0.47 6.49 -15.92
CA GLY A 13 -0.11 7.88 -16.18
C GLY A 13 0.04 8.76 -14.95
N VAL A 14 -0.06 8.20 -13.74
CA VAL A 14 0.13 8.95 -12.49
C VAL A 14 1.60 9.33 -12.38
N ASN A 15 1.86 10.62 -12.07
CA ASN A 15 3.22 11.13 -11.93
C ASN A 15 3.72 11.02 -10.48
N GLN A 16 4.99 11.37 -10.27
CA GLN A 16 5.63 11.28 -8.96
C GLN A 16 4.88 12.08 -7.88
N GLU A 17 4.47 13.31 -8.21
CA GLU A 17 3.78 14.17 -7.24
C GLU A 17 2.43 13.59 -6.82
N GLN A 18 1.68 13.08 -7.78
CA GLN A 18 0.38 12.45 -7.51
C GLN A 18 0.54 11.18 -6.67
N PHE A 19 1.56 10.39 -6.96
CA PHE A 19 1.84 9.16 -6.22
C PHE A 19 2.26 9.49 -4.78
N ASP A 20 3.12 10.48 -4.60
CA ASP A 20 3.54 10.94 -3.26
C ASP A 20 2.33 11.40 -2.44
N GLU A 21 1.37 12.09 -3.07
CA GLU A 21 0.16 12.54 -2.41
C GLU A 21 -0.71 11.37 -1.94
N ALA A 22 -0.88 10.36 -2.80
CA ALA A 22 -1.62 9.15 -2.43
C ALA A 22 -0.96 8.44 -1.24
N HIS A 23 0.36 8.34 -1.26
CA HIS A 23 1.12 7.70 -0.18
C HIS A 23 1.01 8.49 1.12
N ARG A 24 1.00 9.82 1.06
CA ARG A 24 0.81 10.66 2.25
C ARG A 24 -0.52 10.38 2.94
N ARG A 25 -1.58 10.07 2.20
CA ARG A 25 -2.88 9.71 2.79
C ARG A 25 -2.79 8.41 3.58
N ASP A 26 -2.05 7.43 3.08
CA ASP A 26 -1.80 6.18 3.80
C ASP A 26 -1.03 6.44 5.09
N LEU A 27 0.03 7.26 5.02
CA LEU A 27 0.85 7.59 6.18
C LEU A 27 0.06 8.33 7.25
N ALA A 28 -0.89 9.18 6.85
CA ALA A 28 -1.74 9.90 7.79
C ALA A 28 -2.69 8.98 8.58
N LEU A 29 -2.99 7.80 8.04
CA LEU A 29 -3.93 6.84 8.63
C LEU A 29 -3.24 5.66 9.32
N GLN A 30 -1.92 5.48 9.11
CA GLN A 30 -1.23 4.27 9.55
C GLN A 30 -1.30 4.03 11.06
N ASP A 31 -1.20 5.07 11.86
CA ASP A 31 -1.23 4.93 13.32
C ASP A 31 -2.57 4.43 13.82
N GLN A 32 -3.67 4.83 13.19
CA GLN A 32 -5.02 4.42 13.58
C GLN A 32 -5.22 2.91 13.46
N GLU A 33 -4.56 2.28 12.49
CA GLU A 33 -4.70 0.85 12.22
C GLU A 33 -3.51 0.03 12.72
N GLY A 34 -2.51 0.68 13.30
CA GLY A 34 -1.33 -0.01 13.82
C GLY A 34 -0.44 -0.59 12.72
N VAL A 35 -0.43 0.01 11.54
CA VAL A 35 0.41 -0.42 10.41
C VAL A 35 1.56 0.55 10.20
N SER A 36 2.60 0.10 9.50
CA SER A 36 3.75 0.92 9.15
C SER A 36 4.10 0.67 7.69
N TYR A 37 4.01 1.72 6.87
CA TYR A 37 4.36 1.65 5.45
C TYR A 37 5.85 1.94 5.27
N ASP A 38 6.57 1.00 4.66
CA ASP A 38 8.01 1.11 4.47
C ASP A 38 8.37 1.71 3.12
N HIS A 39 7.80 1.17 2.04
CA HIS A 39 8.08 1.60 0.68
C HIS A 39 6.84 1.46 -0.19
N ALA A 40 6.82 2.23 -1.28
CA ALA A 40 5.81 2.11 -2.32
C ALA A 40 6.45 2.30 -3.69
N TRP A 41 5.96 1.59 -4.68
CA TRP A 41 6.44 1.63 -6.06
C TRP A 41 5.26 1.77 -7.01
N LEU A 42 5.49 2.43 -8.13
CA LEU A 42 4.49 2.61 -9.18
C LEU A 42 5.07 2.26 -10.53
N ASP A 43 4.34 1.46 -11.29
CA ASP A 43 4.56 1.30 -12.72
C ASP A 43 3.49 2.11 -13.46
N PRO A 44 3.82 3.31 -13.97
CA PRO A 44 2.82 4.18 -14.58
C PRO A 44 2.31 3.65 -15.92
N GLU A 45 3.03 2.74 -16.56
CA GLU A 45 2.61 2.14 -17.81
C GLU A 45 1.44 1.18 -17.63
N THR A 46 1.54 0.27 -16.66
CA THR A 46 0.46 -0.68 -16.36
C THR A 46 -0.56 -0.11 -15.38
N GLY A 47 -0.18 0.92 -14.62
CA GLY A 47 -1.03 1.50 -13.58
C GLY A 47 -1.04 0.69 -12.29
N LYS A 48 -0.09 -0.23 -12.12
CA LYS A 48 0.02 -1.02 -10.88
C LYS A 48 0.91 -0.32 -9.88
N ALA A 49 0.43 -0.22 -8.64
CA ALA A 49 1.19 0.29 -7.52
C ALA A 49 1.34 -0.80 -6.47
N PHE A 50 2.47 -0.79 -5.77
CA PHE A 50 2.84 -1.81 -4.79
C PHE A 50 3.27 -1.11 -3.52
N CYS A 51 2.71 -1.53 -2.37
CA CYS A 51 3.09 -0.99 -1.06
C CYS A 51 3.61 -2.11 -0.18
N LEU A 52 4.76 -1.89 0.44
CA LEU A 52 5.32 -2.80 1.45
C LEU A 52 4.93 -2.25 2.82
N VAL A 53 4.23 -3.06 3.61
CA VAL A 53 3.64 -2.62 4.87
C VAL A 53 3.77 -3.71 5.94
N THR A 54 4.01 -3.28 7.18
CA THR A 54 4.00 -4.14 8.36
C THR A 54 2.75 -3.83 9.16
N GLY A 55 2.03 -4.86 9.62
CA GLY A 55 0.80 -4.64 10.37
C GLY A 55 0.32 -5.87 11.12
N PRO A 56 -0.69 -5.71 11.98
CA PRO A 56 -1.17 -6.81 12.82
C PRO A 56 -1.93 -7.88 12.04
N ASN A 57 -2.61 -7.50 10.97
CA ASN A 57 -3.37 -8.43 10.13
C ASN A 57 -3.67 -7.78 8.78
N LYS A 58 -4.15 -8.59 7.86
CA LYS A 58 -4.49 -8.16 6.50
C LYS A 58 -5.60 -7.10 6.49
N GLU A 59 -6.58 -7.26 7.36
CA GLU A 59 -7.74 -6.37 7.43
C GLU A 59 -7.36 -4.94 7.78
N ALA A 60 -6.34 -4.76 8.64
CA ALA A 60 -5.84 -3.42 8.98
C ALA A 60 -5.26 -2.71 7.75
N VAL A 61 -4.50 -3.44 6.91
CA VAL A 61 -3.94 -2.92 5.66
C VAL A 61 -5.06 -2.51 4.71
N ILE A 62 -6.07 -3.36 4.56
CA ILE A 62 -7.22 -3.10 3.69
C ILE A 62 -7.95 -1.83 4.13
N ARG A 63 -8.19 -1.68 5.44
CA ARG A 63 -8.93 -0.51 5.98
C ARG A 63 -8.20 0.81 5.70
N VAL A 64 -6.88 0.84 5.84
CA VAL A 64 -6.12 2.07 5.57
C VAL A 64 -6.34 2.53 4.14
N HIS A 65 -6.19 1.62 3.18
CA HIS A 65 -6.34 1.97 1.77
C HIS A 65 -7.77 2.34 1.40
N GLU A 66 -8.77 1.69 1.99
CA GLU A 66 -10.17 2.08 1.78
C GLU A 66 -10.45 3.49 2.31
N LYS A 67 -9.97 3.80 3.51
CA LYS A 67 -10.13 5.14 4.11
C LYS A 67 -9.37 6.20 3.34
N ALA A 68 -8.24 5.85 2.75
CA ALA A 68 -7.44 6.78 1.95
C ALA A 68 -8.05 7.04 0.57
N GLY A 69 -9.05 6.27 0.17
CA GLY A 69 -9.75 6.44 -1.10
C GLY A 69 -9.12 5.71 -2.29
N HIS A 70 -8.17 4.81 -2.03
CA HIS A 70 -7.56 3.98 -3.08
C HIS A 70 -7.45 2.53 -2.60
N PRO A 71 -8.57 1.79 -2.61
CA PRO A 71 -8.58 0.42 -2.12
C PRO A 71 -7.62 -0.48 -2.89
N ALA A 72 -7.01 -1.44 -2.19
CA ALA A 72 -6.12 -2.41 -2.80
C ALA A 72 -6.93 -3.48 -3.53
N SER A 73 -6.44 -3.90 -4.71
CA SER A 73 -7.04 -5.00 -5.45
C SER A 73 -6.58 -6.36 -4.88
N GLN A 74 -5.38 -6.42 -4.33
CA GLN A 74 -4.79 -7.62 -3.75
C GLN A 74 -3.95 -7.26 -2.53
N VAL A 75 -3.96 -8.12 -1.50
CA VAL A 75 -3.07 -8.01 -0.34
C VAL A 75 -2.46 -9.38 -0.08
N TYR A 76 -1.14 -9.46 -0.07
CA TYR A 76 -0.40 -10.71 0.12
C TYR A 76 0.40 -10.66 1.41
N GLU A 77 0.34 -11.72 2.21
CA GLU A 77 1.24 -11.85 3.36
C GLU A 77 2.57 -12.43 2.88
N LEU A 78 3.67 -11.76 3.20
CA LEU A 78 5.01 -12.16 2.79
C LEU A 78 5.65 -12.99 3.90
N SER A 79 5.26 -14.27 3.96
CA SER A 79 5.63 -15.16 5.08
C SER A 79 6.95 -15.87 4.88
N ILE A 80 7.46 -15.95 3.64
CA ILE A 80 8.74 -16.61 3.34
C ILE A 80 9.61 -15.61 2.58
N GLN A 81 10.83 -15.43 3.08
CA GLN A 81 11.78 -14.48 2.48
C GLN A 81 13.10 -15.19 2.22
N THR A 82 13.73 -14.88 1.10
CA THR A 82 15.09 -15.29 0.78
C THR A 82 15.87 -14.07 0.29
N SER A 83 17.17 -14.02 0.57
CA SER A 83 18.01 -12.91 0.15
C SER A 83 19.07 -13.33 -0.85
#